data_1aa6d181ee4af5038a466b2100069b72
#
_entry.id   1aa6d181ee4af5038a466b2100069b72
#
_cell.length_a   1.000
_cell.length_b   1.000
_cell.length_c   1.000
_cell.angle_alpha   90.00
_cell.angle_beta   90.00
_cell.angle_gamma   90.00
#
_symmetry.space_group_name_H-M   'P 1'
#
loop_
_entity.id
_entity.type
_entity.pdbx_description
1 polymer ?
#
loop_
_entity_poly.entity_id
_entity_poly.type
_entity_poly.pdbx_seq_one_letter_code
_entity_poly.pdbx_strand_id
1 'polypeptide(L)'
;TLNRRFPNYHSYGQASFEDIFGASITDALHFTAHNYSTMWLENKGAGQFIMHELPIEMQFSPIYGLIAEDFNADGAMDIMAIGNFNGPDPEMFRYDNGLGCVLLGNGKGDFTYLPSLQSGFIVPKDGRSLVMIPVGKQNVHIIAGINSGKSQSFAIDIPNKGSVQKNKTRKSITIKLKNGKRQKREFPLGSGYYSQSPAFYILPQGATVEN
;
A
#
# COMPACT_ATOMS: atom_id res chain seq x y z
N THR A 1 -3.70 30.23 -30.05
CA THR A 1 -4.17 30.05 -28.65
C THR A 1 -5.65 29.72 -28.65
N LEU A 2 -6.13 28.98 -27.65
CA LEU A 2 -7.54 28.56 -27.49
C LEU A 2 -8.48 29.76 -27.56
N ASN A 3 -8.17 30.86 -26.90
CA ASN A 3 -8.98 32.09 -26.87
C ASN A 3 -9.22 32.72 -28.24
N ARG A 4 -8.35 32.51 -29.22
CA ARG A 4 -8.58 32.95 -30.61
C ARG A 4 -9.55 32.05 -31.38
N ARG A 5 -9.57 30.76 -31.04
CA ARG A 5 -10.39 29.74 -31.69
C ARG A 5 -11.78 29.67 -31.11
N PHE A 6 -11.87 29.87 -29.77
CA PHE A 6 -13.12 29.82 -28.99
C PHE A 6 -13.27 31.12 -28.19
N PRO A 7 -13.99 32.11 -28.71
CA PRO A 7 -14.07 33.45 -28.12
C PRO A 7 -14.92 33.48 -26.83
N ASN A 8 -15.66 32.42 -26.50
CA ASN A 8 -16.46 32.33 -25.30
C ASN A 8 -16.54 30.87 -24.80
N TYR A 9 -16.91 30.70 -23.51
CA TYR A 9 -16.98 29.38 -22.86
C TYR A 9 -18.03 28.47 -23.50
N HIS A 10 -19.11 29.01 -24.05
CA HIS A 10 -20.17 28.23 -24.70
C HIS A 10 -19.63 27.53 -25.96
N SER A 11 -18.94 28.28 -26.83
CA SER A 11 -18.34 27.72 -28.05
C SER A 11 -17.22 26.70 -27.73
N TYR A 12 -16.46 26.91 -26.64
CA TYR A 12 -15.48 25.93 -26.17
C TYR A 12 -16.12 24.67 -25.61
N GLY A 13 -17.18 24.82 -24.80
CA GLY A 13 -17.86 23.68 -24.19
C GLY A 13 -18.63 22.79 -25.16
N GLN A 14 -18.94 23.30 -26.36
CA GLN A 14 -19.57 22.52 -27.43
C GLN A 14 -18.58 21.91 -28.44
N ALA A 15 -17.31 22.31 -28.36
CA ALA A 15 -16.27 21.83 -29.27
C ALA A 15 -15.88 20.39 -28.97
N SER A 16 -15.72 19.58 -30.01
CA SER A 16 -15.12 18.26 -29.90
C SER A 16 -13.61 18.35 -29.64
N PHE A 17 -13.01 17.23 -29.27
CA PHE A 17 -11.55 17.14 -29.07
C PHE A 17 -10.81 17.48 -30.38
N GLU A 18 -11.33 17.03 -31.52
CA GLU A 18 -10.82 17.34 -32.87
C GLU A 18 -10.93 18.82 -33.21
N ASP A 19 -12.03 19.48 -32.82
CA ASP A 19 -12.19 20.93 -33.01
C ASP A 19 -11.18 21.73 -32.21
N ILE A 20 -10.81 21.25 -31.01
CA ILE A 20 -9.86 21.94 -30.15
C ILE A 20 -8.42 21.77 -30.65
N PHE A 21 -8.00 20.58 -31.00
CA PHE A 21 -6.61 20.25 -31.31
C PHE A 21 -6.33 20.14 -32.82
N GLY A 22 -7.34 19.85 -33.66
CA GLY A 22 -7.20 19.71 -35.09
C GLY A 22 -6.20 18.62 -35.50
N ALA A 23 -5.45 18.83 -36.55
CA ALA A 23 -4.47 17.88 -37.07
C ALA A 23 -3.33 17.52 -36.07
N SER A 24 -3.10 18.32 -35.04
CA SER A 24 -2.05 18.06 -34.06
C SER A 24 -2.32 16.80 -33.24
N ILE A 25 -3.53 16.25 -33.27
CA ILE A 25 -3.87 14.99 -32.58
C ILE A 25 -3.15 13.80 -33.21
N THR A 26 -2.98 13.78 -34.50
CA THR A 26 -2.37 12.65 -35.24
C THR A 26 -0.91 12.40 -34.85
N ASP A 27 -0.21 13.46 -34.46
CA ASP A 27 1.20 13.40 -34.06
C ASP A 27 1.36 13.39 -32.53
N ALA A 28 0.25 13.41 -31.78
CA ALA A 28 0.29 13.42 -30.32
C ALA A 28 0.70 12.06 -29.77
N LEU A 29 1.56 12.08 -28.75
CA LEU A 29 1.92 10.88 -28.00
C LEU A 29 0.69 10.35 -27.27
N HIS A 30 0.31 9.10 -27.55
CA HIS A 30 -0.88 8.48 -27.02
C HIS A 30 -0.54 7.44 -25.94
N PHE A 31 -1.01 7.67 -24.72
CA PHE A 31 -0.92 6.69 -23.64
C PHE A 31 -2.32 6.25 -23.24
N THR A 32 -2.49 4.97 -23.02
CA THR A 32 -3.75 4.40 -22.55
C THR A 32 -3.52 3.65 -21.24
N ALA A 33 -4.32 3.98 -20.23
CA ALA A 33 -4.40 3.22 -18.99
C ALA A 33 -5.66 2.36 -19.01
N HIS A 34 -5.49 1.05 -18.78
CA HIS A 34 -6.60 0.09 -18.82
C HIS A 34 -7.06 -0.38 -17.46
N ASN A 35 -6.24 -0.16 -16.42
CA ASN A 35 -6.56 -0.58 -15.06
C ASN A 35 -6.19 0.53 -14.08
N TYR A 36 -7.12 0.87 -13.19
CA TYR A 36 -6.96 1.90 -12.16
C TYR A 36 -7.06 1.33 -10.74
N SER A 37 -7.30 0.01 -10.60
CA SER A 37 -7.43 -0.63 -9.32
C SER A 37 -6.09 -0.76 -8.59
N THR A 38 -6.10 -0.57 -7.28
CA THR A 38 -5.04 -1.03 -6.40
C THR A 38 -5.08 -2.55 -6.34
N MET A 39 -3.96 -3.20 -6.67
CA MET A 39 -3.90 -4.66 -6.83
C MET A 39 -2.60 -5.24 -6.29
N TRP A 40 -2.57 -6.53 -6.09
CA TRP A 40 -1.34 -7.28 -5.90
C TRP A 40 -1.05 -8.18 -7.10
N LEU A 41 0.23 -8.43 -7.34
CA LEU A 41 0.69 -9.21 -8.49
C LEU A 41 1.22 -10.54 -7.99
N GLU A 42 0.58 -11.62 -8.41
CA GLU A 42 1.06 -12.98 -8.14
C GLU A 42 2.12 -13.37 -9.16
N ASN A 43 3.33 -13.63 -8.69
CA ASN A 43 4.42 -14.10 -9.55
C ASN A 43 4.30 -15.62 -9.77
N LYS A 44 4.00 -16.02 -11.01
CA LYS A 44 3.92 -17.43 -11.44
C LYS A 44 5.25 -17.99 -11.93
N GLY A 45 6.31 -17.20 -11.90
CA GLY A 45 7.61 -17.55 -12.47
C GLY A 45 7.71 -17.24 -13.97
N ALA A 46 8.91 -17.39 -14.53
CA ALA A 46 9.20 -17.12 -15.94
C ALA A 46 8.70 -15.75 -16.46
N GLY A 47 8.65 -14.73 -15.59
CA GLY A 47 8.17 -13.40 -15.95
C GLY A 47 6.65 -13.25 -16.07
N GLN A 48 5.88 -14.29 -15.70
CA GLN A 48 4.42 -14.24 -15.72
C GLN A 48 3.86 -13.76 -14.39
N PHE A 49 2.91 -12.84 -14.45
CA PHE A 49 2.21 -12.27 -13.30
C PHE A 49 0.70 -12.34 -13.52
N ILE A 50 -0.03 -12.64 -12.45
CA ILE A 50 -1.50 -12.54 -12.43
C ILE A 50 -1.86 -11.37 -11.52
N MET A 51 -2.75 -10.50 -12.02
CA MET A 51 -3.26 -9.34 -11.29
C MET A 51 -4.50 -9.74 -10.48
N HIS A 52 -4.51 -9.39 -9.20
CA HIS A 52 -5.63 -9.60 -8.30
C HIS A 52 -6.01 -8.25 -7.68
N GLU A 53 -7.26 -7.83 -7.83
CA GLU A 53 -7.75 -6.62 -7.19
C GLU A 53 -7.82 -6.80 -5.68
N LEU A 54 -7.38 -5.78 -4.95
CA LEU A 54 -7.58 -5.72 -3.51
C LEU A 54 -9.00 -5.29 -3.17
N PRO A 55 -9.50 -5.55 -1.95
CA PRO A 55 -10.81 -5.13 -1.49
C PRO A 55 -11.12 -3.66 -1.77
N ILE A 56 -12.41 -3.34 -1.89
CA ILE A 56 -12.88 -1.99 -2.28
C ILE A 56 -12.35 -0.89 -1.36
N GLU A 57 -12.07 -1.20 -0.10
CA GLU A 57 -11.52 -0.25 0.87
C GLU A 57 -10.11 0.23 0.51
N MET A 58 -9.37 -0.54 -0.29
CA MET A 58 -8.06 -0.14 -0.84
C MET A 58 -8.19 0.74 -2.10
N GLN A 59 -9.39 0.92 -2.63
CA GLN A 59 -9.67 1.71 -3.82
C GLN A 59 -10.14 3.15 -3.48
N PHE A 60 -10.38 3.48 -2.20
CA PHE A 60 -10.98 4.76 -1.80
C PHE A 60 -10.05 5.96 -1.98
N SER A 61 -8.74 5.74 -1.98
CA SER A 61 -7.74 6.79 -2.17
C SER A 61 -6.42 6.22 -2.67
N PRO A 62 -5.52 7.06 -3.22
CA PRO A 62 -4.17 6.64 -3.56
C PRO A 62 -3.44 6.09 -2.32
N ILE A 63 -2.70 5.00 -2.48
CA ILE A 63 -1.90 4.40 -1.42
C ILE A 63 -0.44 4.82 -1.58
N TYR A 64 0.15 5.35 -0.51
CA TYR A 64 1.56 5.77 -0.46
C TYR A 64 2.40 4.96 0.52
N GLY A 65 1.84 4.63 1.69
CA GLY A 65 2.52 3.81 2.69
C GLY A 65 1.90 2.43 2.79
N LEU A 66 2.73 1.38 2.75
CA LEU A 66 2.30 -0.01 2.83
C LEU A 66 3.28 -0.83 3.65
N ILE A 67 2.77 -1.69 4.52
CA ILE A 67 3.50 -2.74 5.23
C ILE A 67 2.78 -4.05 5.01
N ALA A 68 3.52 -5.10 4.64
CA ALA A 68 3.04 -6.47 4.58
C ALA A 68 3.75 -7.29 5.68
N GLU A 69 2.98 -7.80 6.65
CA GLU A 69 3.47 -8.61 7.76
C GLU A 69 2.31 -9.46 8.31
N ASP A 70 2.66 -10.54 8.99
CA ASP A 70 1.69 -11.41 9.68
C ASP A 70 1.38 -10.78 11.07
N PHE A 71 0.45 -9.83 11.09
CA PHE A 71 0.13 -9.06 12.31
C PHE A 71 -0.65 -9.86 13.36
N ASN A 72 -1.40 -10.86 12.92
CA ASN A 72 -2.22 -11.71 13.80
C ASN A 72 -1.53 -13.04 14.16
N ALA A 73 -0.33 -13.31 13.60
CA ALA A 73 0.48 -14.50 13.79
C ALA A 73 -0.25 -15.82 13.42
N ASP A 74 -1.11 -15.77 12.40
CA ASP A 74 -1.82 -16.95 11.87
C ASP A 74 -1.03 -17.68 10.78
N GLY A 75 0.06 -17.08 10.31
CA GLY A 75 0.92 -17.62 9.28
C GLY A 75 0.54 -17.18 7.86
N ALA A 76 -0.37 -16.23 7.70
CA ALA A 76 -0.62 -15.54 6.44
C ALA A 76 -0.04 -14.11 6.48
N MET A 77 0.15 -13.53 5.30
CA MET A 77 0.58 -12.14 5.19
C MET A 77 -0.64 -11.24 5.20
N ASP A 78 -0.63 -10.27 6.09
CA ASP A 78 -1.61 -9.19 6.15
C ASP A 78 -1.03 -7.93 5.50
N ILE A 79 -1.90 -6.96 5.21
CA ILE A 79 -1.51 -5.68 4.63
C ILE A 79 -2.03 -4.55 5.52
N MET A 80 -1.14 -3.60 5.83
CA MET A 80 -1.48 -2.33 6.45
C MET A 80 -1.11 -1.21 5.50
N ALA A 81 -2.05 -0.32 5.18
CA ALA A 81 -1.85 0.72 4.18
C ALA A 81 -2.43 2.06 4.59
N ILE A 82 -1.77 3.12 4.14
CA ILE A 82 -2.23 4.52 4.27
C ILE A 82 -2.05 5.25 2.96
N GLY A 83 -2.82 6.34 2.81
CA GLY A 83 -2.75 7.13 1.60
C GLY A 83 -3.39 8.51 1.78
N ASN A 84 -4.23 8.86 0.84
CA ASN A 84 -4.83 10.17 0.61
C ASN A 84 -3.91 11.15 -0.13
N PHE A 85 -4.52 12.10 -0.82
CA PHE A 85 -3.82 13.16 -1.52
C PHE A 85 -4.62 14.47 -1.40
N ASN A 86 -4.11 15.40 -0.60
CA ASN A 86 -4.77 16.68 -0.31
C ASN A 86 -4.26 17.84 -1.17
N GLY A 87 -3.29 17.61 -2.03
CA GLY A 87 -2.62 18.64 -2.81
C GLY A 87 -2.82 18.56 -4.33
N PRO A 88 -4.00 18.17 -4.88
CA PRO A 88 -4.26 18.37 -6.29
C PRO A 88 -4.42 19.86 -6.62
N ASP A 89 -4.42 20.18 -7.91
CA ASP A 89 -4.73 21.54 -8.37
C ASP A 89 -6.08 22.00 -7.82
N PRO A 90 -6.27 23.31 -7.59
CA PRO A 90 -7.50 23.84 -7.00
C PRO A 90 -8.79 23.48 -7.74
N GLU A 91 -8.71 23.14 -9.03
CA GLU A 91 -9.83 22.72 -9.88
C GLU A 91 -10.19 21.25 -9.72
N MET A 92 -9.35 20.47 -9.02
CA MET A 92 -9.54 19.03 -8.79
C MET A 92 -10.03 18.78 -7.36
N PHE A 93 -10.81 17.72 -7.19
CA PHE A 93 -11.21 17.26 -5.85
C PHE A 93 -10.04 16.62 -5.13
N ARG A 94 -10.07 16.69 -3.78
CA ARG A 94 -9.13 15.93 -2.96
C ARG A 94 -9.45 14.44 -3.03
N TYR A 95 -8.40 13.63 -2.93
CA TYR A 95 -8.51 12.18 -2.83
C TYR A 95 -8.28 11.81 -1.36
N ASP A 96 -9.27 12.06 -0.49
CA ASP A 96 -9.13 12.01 0.97
C ASP A 96 -10.16 11.09 1.67
N ASN A 97 -10.73 10.13 0.94
CA ASN A 97 -11.69 9.17 1.47
C ASN A 97 -11.07 8.01 2.28
N GLY A 98 -9.74 7.89 2.28
CA GLY A 98 -9.04 6.84 3.01
C GLY A 98 -8.92 7.14 4.50
N LEU A 99 -9.22 6.16 5.33
CA LEU A 99 -9.00 6.21 6.79
C LEU A 99 -7.79 5.39 7.25
N GLY A 100 -6.98 4.91 6.31
CA GLY A 100 -6.09 3.79 6.53
C GLY A 100 -6.83 2.46 6.37
N CYS A 101 -6.11 1.41 6.03
CA CYS A 101 -6.69 0.11 5.74
C CYS A 101 -5.86 -1.00 6.35
N VAL A 102 -6.52 -1.98 6.96
CA VAL A 102 -5.92 -3.24 7.39
C VAL A 102 -6.66 -4.37 6.69
N LEU A 103 -5.91 -5.19 5.98
CA LEU A 103 -6.41 -6.38 5.31
C LEU A 103 -5.78 -7.62 5.92
N LEU A 104 -6.60 -8.56 6.36
CA LEU A 104 -6.15 -9.86 6.83
C LEU A 104 -6.10 -10.85 5.67
N GLY A 105 -4.96 -11.47 5.48
CA GLY A 105 -4.74 -12.46 4.44
C GLY A 105 -5.12 -13.87 4.90
N ASN A 106 -5.50 -14.74 3.96
CA ASN A 106 -5.80 -16.14 4.24
C ASN A 106 -4.67 -17.11 3.82
N GLY A 107 -3.53 -16.56 3.36
CA GLY A 107 -2.40 -17.33 2.84
C GLY A 107 -2.65 -18.07 1.52
N LYS A 108 -3.76 -17.72 0.81
CA LYS A 108 -4.11 -18.22 -0.53
C LYS A 108 -4.23 -17.10 -1.57
N GLY A 109 -4.00 -15.85 -1.14
CA GLY A 109 -4.08 -14.67 -1.99
C GLY A 109 -5.36 -13.85 -1.82
N ASP A 110 -6.30 -14.30 -0.99
CA ASP A 110 -7.49 -13.52 -0.68
C ASP A 110 -7.25 -12.69 0.58
N PHE A 111 -7.86 -11.51 0.63
CA PHE A 111 -7.76 -10.55 1.70
C PHE A 111 -9.15 -10.14 2.20
N THR A 112 -9.28 -10.00 3.51
CA THR A 112 -10.50 -9.53 4.17
C THR A 112 -10.21 -8.23 4.91
N TYR A 113 -11.03 -7.20 4.67
CA TYR A 113 -10.90 -5.93 5.36
C TYR A 113 -11.23 -6.07 6.85
N LEU A 114 -10.32 -5.60 7.70
CA LEU A 114 -10.55 -5.43 9.14
C LEU A 114 -11.01 -3.99 9.38
N PRO A 115 -12.28 -3.76 9.78
CA PRO A 115 -12.82 -2.42 9.98
C PRO A 115 -11.96 -1.55 10.91
N SER A 116 -11.81 -0.27 10.58
CA SER A 116 -10.94 0.66 11.33
C SER A 116 -11.31 0.77 12.81
N LEU A 117 -12.60 0.64 13.15
CA LEU A 117 -13.04 0.62 14.56
C LEU A 117 -12.61 -0.64 15.31
N GLN A 118 -12.38 -1.75 14.62
CA GLN A 118 -11.90 -3.00 15.21
C GLN A 118 -10.38 -3.03 15.29
N SER A 119 -9.70 -2.58 14.24
CA SER A 119 -8.24 -2.54 14.19
C SER A 119 -7.65 -1.42 15.04
N GLY A 120 -8.40 -0.34 15.29
CA GLY A 120 -7.89 0.90 15.88
C GLY A 120 -6.93 1.68 14.96
N PHE A 121 -6.67 1.19 13.75
CA PHE A 121 -5.77 1.83 12.80
C PHE A 121 -6.54 2.87 11.97
N ILE A 122 -6.43 4.16 12.39
CA ILE A 122 -7.17 5.26 11.78
C ILE A 122 -6.20 6.39 11.42
N VAL A 123 -5.99 6.61 10.11
CA VAL A 123 -5.12 7.63 9.53
C VAL A 123 -5.90 8.45 8.48
N PRO A 124 -6.75 9.39 8.89
CA PRO A 124 -7.66 10.10 7.98
C PRO A 124 -7.01 11.28 7.24
N LYS A 125 -5.71 11.45 7.35
CA LYS A 125 -4.95 12.55 6.75
C LYS A 125 -4.13 12.08 5.56
N ASP A 126 -3.44 13.02 4.91
CA ASP A 126 -2.52 12.78 3.81
C ASP A 126 -1.29 11.96 4.27
N GLY A 127 -1.47 10.65 4.39
CA GLY A 127 -0.46 9.69 4.84
C GLY A 127 0.52 9.38 3.72
N ARG A 128 1.82 9.61 3.94
CA ARG A 128 2.85 9.44 2.92
C ARG A 128 3.79 8.29 3.17
N SER A 129 4.08 8.01 4.41
CA SER A 129 5.06 6.98 4.76
C SER A 129 4.56 6.12 5.90
N LEU A 130 4.87 4.84 5.86
CA LEU A 130 4.50 3.89 6.89
C LEU A 130 5.73 3.04 7.21
N VAL A 131 6.09 3.00 8.50
CA VAL A 131 7.21 2.17 8.96
C VAL A 131 6.80 1.36 10.18
N MET A 132 7.41 0.21 10.33
CA MET A 132 7.26 -0.66 11.48
C MET A 132 8.57 -0.71 12.26
N ILE A 133 8.51 -0.47 13.57
CA ILE A 133 9.68 -0.42 14.46
C ILE A 133 9.49 -1.44 15.58
N PRO A 134 10.47 -2.35 15.80
CA PRO A 134 10.39 -3.30 16.89
C PRO A 134 10.60 -2.61 18.25
N VAL A 135 9.71 -2.89 19.20
CA VAL A 135 9.78 -2.39 20.57
C VAL A 135 9.81 -3.57 21.53
N GLY A 136 11.02 -3.95 21.95
CA GLY A 136 11.21 -5.16 22.76
C GLY A 136 11.05 -6.45 21.96
N LYS A 137 10.51 -7.51 22.57
CA LYS A 137 10.42 -8.85 21.98
C LYS A 137 9.02 -9.24 21.50
N GLN A 138 8.01 -8.52 21.91
CA GLN A 138 6.60 -8.87 21.64
C GLN A 138 5.77 -7.72 21.08
N ASN A 139 6.36 -6.54 20.92
CA ASN A 139 5.64 -5.36 20.48
C ASN A 139 6.32 -4.74 19.26
N VAL A 140 5.52 -4.20 18.39
CA VAL A 140 5.97 -3.33 17.29
C VAL A 140 5.18 -2.04 17.30
N HIS A 141 5.80 -0.96 16.88
CA HIS A 141 5.12 0.31 16.64
C HIS A 141 5.04 0.56 15.14
N ILE A 142 3.85 0.86 14.66
CA ILE A 142 3.62 1.37 13.31
C ILE A 142 3.64 2.90 13.41
N ILE A 143 4.48 3.55 12.62
CA ILE A 143 4.53 5.00 12.53
C ILE A 143 4.07 5.44 11.16
N ALA A 144 3.03 6.24 11.13
CA ALA A 144 2.50 6.88 9.94
C ALA A 144 3.03 8.31 9.84
N GLY A 145 3.79 8.60 8.77
CA GLY A 145 4.23 9.95 8.43
C GLY A 145 3.15 10.68 7.65
N ILE A 146 2.75 11.86 8.13
CA ILE A 146 1.66 12.65 7.59
C ILE A 146 2.22 13.90 6.91
N ASN A 147 1.84 14.13 5.65
CA ASN A 147 2.19 15.35 4.95
C ASN A 147 1.55 16.58 5.63
N SER A 148 2.39 17.57 5.93
CA SER A 148 1.97 18.79 6.63
C SER A 148 1.25 18.52 7.96
N GLY A 149 1.58 17.42 8.66
CA GLY A 149 0.95 17.03 9.91
C GLY A 149 1.90 16.33 10.87
N LYS A 150 1.42 16.11 12.10
CA LYS A 150 2.13 15.31 13.10
C LYS A 150 2.03 13.82 12.72
N SER A 151 3.12 13.08 12.84
CA SER A 151 3.12 11.61 12.71
C SER A 151 2.20 10.98 13.74
N GLN A 152 1.58 9.86 13.37
CA GLN A 152 0.77 9.03 14.25
C GLN A 152 1.51 7.73 14.55
N SER A 153 1.36 7.21 15.76
CA SER A 153 1.96 5.94 16.17
C SER A 153 0.91 5.00 16.73
N PHE A 154 1.00 3.75 16.33
CA PHE A 154 0.10 2.67 16.76
C PHE A 154 0.95 1.55 17.35
N ALA A 155 0.64 1.12 18.56
CA ALA A 155 1.28 -0.03 19.18
C ALA A 155 0.52 -1.32 18.79
N ILE A 156 1.26 -2.33 18.39
CA ILE A 156 0.73 -3.67 18.10
C ILE A 156 1.43 -4.67 18.99
N ASP A 157 0.66 -5.37 19.80
CA ASP A 157 1.12 -6.51 20.58
C ASP A 157 1.10 -7.76 19.70
N ILE A 158 2.23 -8.45 19.62
CA ILE A 158 2.33 -9.69 18.84
C ILE A 158 1.58 -10.80 19.57
N PRO A 159 0.48 -11.32 19.00
CA PRO A 159 -0.35 -12.32 19.68
C PRO A 159 0.34 -13.68 19.78
N ASN A 160 -0.27 -14.59 20.54
CA ASN A 160 0.06 -16.02 20.58
C ASN A 160 1.53 -16.34 20.89
N LYS A 161 2.17 -15.55 21.76
CA LYS A 161 3.60 -15.73 22.11
C LYS A 161 4.56 -15.74 20.92
N GLY A 162 4.20 -15.13 19.83
CA GLY A 162 5.13 -14.78 18.76
C GLY A 162 6.25 -13.88 19.29
N SER A 163 7.33 -13.75 18.56
CA SER A 163 8.45 -12.91 18.97
C SER A 163 9.02 -12.10 17.82
N VAL A 164 9.44 -10.88 18.15
CA VAL A 164 10.16 -10.01 17.24
C VAL A 164 11.64 -10.38 17.23
N GLN A 165 12.17 -10.68 16.04
CA GLN A 165 13.55 -11.09 15.84
C GLN A 165 14.26 -10.09 14.93
N LYS A 166 15.43 -9.58 15.37
CA LYS A 166 16.27 -8.69 14.54
C LYS A 166 17.00 -9.49 13.46
N ASN A 167 16.93 -9.00 12.25
CA ASN A 167 17.74 -9.54 11.16
C ASN A 167 19.04 -8.72 11.01
N LYS A 168 20.20 -9.33 11.27
CA LYS A 168 21.48 -8.61 11.28
C LYS A 168 22.25 -8.66 9.97
N THR A 169 22.03 -9.64 9.11
CA THR A 169 22.97 -9.92 8.01
C THR A 169 22.36 -10.53 6.75
N ARG A 170 21.10 -10.87 6.74
CA ARG A 170 20.51 -11.63 5.63
C ARG A 170 19.61 -10.76 4.75
N LYS A 171 19.71 -10.94 3.43
CA LYS A 171 18.80 -10.31 2.47
C LYS A 171 17.41 -10.93 2.54
N SER A 172 17.34 -12.20 2.87
CA SER A 172 16.08 -12.94 3.05
C SER A 172 16.24 -14.07 4.05
N ILE A 173 15.15 -14.52 4.62
CA ILE A 173 15.04 -15.71 5.47
C ILE A 173 13.85 -16.55 5.03
N THR A 174 13.86 -17.83 5.37
CA THR A 174 12.69 -18.71 5.24
C THR A 174 12.21 -19.09 6.64
N ILE A 175 10.96 -18.80 6.92
CA ILE A 175 10.29 -19.20 8.17
C ILE A 175 9.46 -20.45 7.87
N LYS A 176 9.74 -21.53 8.61
CA LYS A 176 8.90 -22.73 8.60
C LYS A 176 7.90 -22.63 9.74
N LEU A 177 6.63 -22.58 9.38
CA LEU A 177 5.52 -22.52 10.30
C LEU A 177 5.25 -23.89 10.95
N LYS A 178 4.54 -23.90 12.08
CA LYS A 178 4.17 -25.14 12.81
C LYS A 178 3.39 -26.14 11.94
N ASN A 179 2.60 -25.65 10.98
CA ASN A 179 1.85 -26.47 10.03
C ASN A 179 2.68 -26.98 8.84
N GLY A 180 4.00 -26.74 8.83
CA GLY A 180 4.93 -27.15 7.79
C GLY A 180 4.99 -26.20 6.58
N LYS A 181 4.12 -25.19 6.47
CA LYS A 181 4.22 -24.16 5.43
C LYS A 181 5.50 -23.36 5.59
N ARG A 182 6.04 -22.89 4.47
CA ARG A 182 7.22 -22.04 4.41
C ARG A 182 6.85 -20.65 3.94
N GLN A 183 7.39 -19.64 4.61
CA GLN A 183 7.26 -18.23 4.23
C GLN A 183 8.65 -17.66 3.98
N LYS A 184 8.87 -17.10 2.81
CA LYS A 184 10.06 -16.31 2.53
C LYS A 184 9.83 -14.87 2.96
N ARG A 185 10.78 -14.32 3.70
CA ARG A 185 10.84 -12.90 4.11
C ARG A 185 12.04 -12.25 3.46
N GLU A 186 11.81 -11.19 2.73
CA GLU A 186 12.87 -10.37 2.12
C GLU A 186 13.00 -9.05 2.88
N PHE A 187 14.20 -8.51 2.91
CA PHE A 187 14.51 -7.25 3.61
C PHE A 187 15.15 -6.27 2.62
N PRO A 188 14.35 -5.74 1.67
CA PRO A 188 14.83 -4.80 0.68
C PRO A 188 15.19 -3.47 1.33
N LEU A 189 16.22 -2.80 0.81
CA LEU A 189 16.51 -1.41 1.12
C LEU A 189 15.61 -0.52 0.26
N GLY A 190 15.11 0.59 0.82
CA GLY A 190 14.21 1.48 0.12
C GLY A 190 12.82 0.87 -0.09
N SER A 191 12.32 0.12 0.89
CA SER A 191 11.06 -0.63 0.78
C SER A 191 9.80 0.23 0.80
N GLY A 192 9.89 1.48 1.24
CA GLY A 192 8.72 2.35 1.39
C GLY A 192 8.92 3.75 0.79
N TYR A 193 7.83 4.40 0.45
CA TYR A 193 7.81 5.79 -0.01
C TYR A 193 8.28 6.71 1.13
N TYR A 194 9.40 7.39 0.93
CA TYR A 194 10.08 8.21 1.95
C TYR A 194 10.23 7.54 3.32
N SER A 195 10.36 6.20 3.35
CA SER A 195 10.41 5.45 4.60
C SER A 195 11.18 4.13 4.44
N GLN A 196 11.71 3.66 5.56
CA GLN A 196 12.43 2.40 5.64
C GLN A 196 12.21 1.78 7.02
N SER A 197 11.58 0.62 7.07
CA SER A 197 11.54 -0.19 8.29
C SER A 197 12.90 -0.83 8.56
N PRO A 198 13.33 -0.95 9.82
CA PRO A 198 14.53 -1.72 10.15
C PRO A 198 14.34 -3.20 9.79
N ALA A 199 15.43 -3.89 9.51
CA ALA A 199 15.38 -5.31 9.16
C ALA A 199 15.07 -6.16 10.41
N PHE A 200 13.85 -6.64 10.52
CA PHE A 200 13.38 -7.58 11.54
C PHE A 200 12.19 -8.38 10.98
N TYR A 201 11.78 -9.39 11.72
CA TYR A 201 10.62 -10.21 11.36
C TYR A 201 9.88 -10.66 12.62
N ILE A 202 8.61 -10.95 12.44
CA ILE A 202 7.79 -11.59 13.46
C ILE A 202 7.91 -13.10 13.27
N LEU A 203 8.31 -13.80 14.32
CA LEU A 203 8.38 -15.25 14.34
C LEU A 203 7.17 -15.78 15.11
N PRO A 204 6.19 -16.40 14.45
CA PRO A 204 5.03 -17.01 15.11
C PRO A 204 5.44 -18.11 16.09
N GLN A 205 4.61 -18.41 17.08
CA GLN A 205 4.87 -19.45 18.06
C GLN A 205 5.05 -20.82 17.40
N GLY A 206 6.15 -21.49 17.73
CA GLY A 206 6.49 -22.82 17.19
C GLY A 206 7.00 -22.82 15.76
N ALA A 207 7.17 -21.62 15.14
CA ALA A 207 7.86 -21.50 13.89
C ALA A 207 9.39 -21.50 14.08
N THR A 208 10.11 -21.88 13.05
CA THR A 208 11.60 -21.92 13.05
C THR A 208 12.14 -21.22 11.80
N VAL A 209 13.35 -20.68 11.91
CA VAL A 209 14.03 -20.10 10.75
C VAL A 209 14.89 -21.18 10.11
N GLU A 210 14.66 -21.44 8.83
CA GLU A 210 15.53 -22.31 8.02
C GLU A 210 16.69 -21.49 7.45
N ASN A 211 17.88 -22.07 7.47
CA ASN A 211 19.11 -21.44 6.95
C ASN A 211 19.25 -21.62 5.43
#